data_7c6cbfe8bcc836f432871deaeb59c38f
#
_entry.id   7c6cbfe8bcc836f432871deaeb59c38f
#
_cell.length_a   1.000
_cell.length_b   1.000
_cell.length_c   1.000
_cell.angle_alpha   90.00
_cell.angle_beta   90.00
_cell.angle_gamma   90.00
#
_symmetry.space_group_name_H-M   'P 1'
#
loop_
_entity.id
_entity.type
_entity.pdbx_description
1 polymer ?
#
loop_
_entity_poly.entity_id
_entity_poly.type
_entity_poly.pdbx_seq_one_letter_code
_entity_poly.pdbx_strand_id
1 'polypeptide(L)'
;MIYYQNETKQNMFNSYNNMTPVERSIADFFLSNTEKMDFSSKNISKRLYVSEAALSRFSKKCGYKGYRELIFSYEKDLENDIPKEDMEPDISSFTKKIKGSYASILQEEFGLLNEKQIRKVVEKLENARKIYIFGIGSPGLIAKEFQQRFIRIGLPMEAVTDAQLMQMCAALTDEETLVIAISLSGKTKEVNNSVRIAKKKGASVVYITINESAETAECCDELI
;
A
#
# COMPACT_ATOMS: atom_id res chain seq x y z
N MET A 1 4.75 -2.63 8.82
CA MET A 1 3.77 -2.28 9.87
C MET A 1 2.63 -3.28 9.74
N ILE A 2 2.32 -4.05 10.78
CA ILE A 2 1.22 -5.04 10.75
C ILE A 2 -0.08 -4.25 10.88
N TYR A 3 -0.90 -4.25 9.83
CA TYR A 3 -2.24 -3.65 9.83
C TYR A 3 -3.27 -4.75 10.11
N TYR A 4 -4.05 -4.59 11.15
CA TYR A 4 -5.19 -5.47 11.44
C TYR A 4 -6.43 -4.93 10.73
N GLN A 5 -7.16 -5.79 10.04
CA GLN A 5 -8.36 -5.43 9.27
C GLN A 5 -9.51 -4.93 10.14
N ASN A 6 -9.49 -5.21 11.44
CA ASN A 6 -10.52 -4.76 12.34
C ASN A 6 -10.02 -3.67 13.30
N GLU A 7 -10.89 -2.68 13.49
CA GLU A 7 -10.61 -1.48 14.27
C GLU A 7 -10.18 -1.82 15.70
N THR A 8 -10.77 -2.84 16.30
CA THR A 8 -10.46 -3.23 17.67
C THR A 8 -9.04 -3.78 17.80
N LYS A 9 -8.62 -4.66 16.90
CA LYS A 9 -7.24 -5.18 16.88
C LYS A 9 -6.24 -4.07 16.56
N GLN A 10 -6.57 -3.15 15.66
CA GLN A 10 -5.72 -2.01 15.33
C GLN A 10 -5.51 -1.09 16.55
N ASN A 11 -6.57 -0.81 17.32
CA ASN A 11 -6.47 -0.01 18.54
C ASN A 11 -5.59 -0.68 19.62
N MET A 12 -5.69 -2.01 19.74
CA MET A 12 -4.80 -2.80 20.62
C MET A 12 -3.35 -2.69 20.16
N PHE A 13 -3.09 -2.85 18.88
CA PHE A 13 -1.74 -2.77 18.30
C PHE A 13 -1.12 -1.38 18.49
N ASN A 14 -1.85 -0.31 18.20
CA ASN A 14 -1.39 1.07 18.36
C ASN A 14 -1.02 1.40 19.81
N SER A 15 -1.71 0.78 20.78
CA SER A 15 -1.46 0.98 22.20
C SER A 15 -0.37 0.06 22.78
N TYR A 16 0.09 -0.94 22.02
CA TYR A 16 0.91 -2.07 22.50
C TYR A 16 2.23 -1.62 23.16
N ASN A 17 2.91 -0.64 22.56
CA ASN A 17 4.19 -0.15 23.08
C ASN A 17 4.09 0.49 24.47
N ASN A 18 2.91 0.99 24.84
CA ASN A 18 2.64 1.64 26.12
C ASN A 18 2.05 0.68 27.16
N MET A 19 1.97 -0.63 26.87
CA MET A 19 1.38 -1.64 27.73
C MET A 19 2.38 -2.23 28.72
N THR A 20 1.89 -2.54 29.92
CA THR A 20 2.61 -3.36 30.90
C THR A 20 2.72 -4.81 30.43
N PRO A 21 3.61 -5.65 30.98
CA PRO A 21 3.73 -7.05 30.60
C PRO A 21 2.40 -7.84 30.66
N VAL A 22 1.57 -7.57 31.67
CA VAL A 22 0.25 -8.19 31.83
C VAL A 22 -0.72 -7.72 30.73
N GLU A 23 -0.73 -6.44 30.42
CA GLU A 23 -1.57 -5.89 29.35
C GLU A 23 -1.14 -6.38 27.97
N ARG A 24 0.17 -6.58 27.74
CA ARG A 24 0.68 -7.20 26.51
C ARG A 24 0.22 -8.65 26.36
N SER A 25 0.27 -9.43 27.43
CA SER A 25 -0.26 -10.81 27.41
C SER A 25 -1.75 -10.86 27.04
N ILE A 26 -2.54 -9.88 27.52
CA ILE A 26 -3.95 -9.76 27.14
C ILE A 26 -4.07 -9.35 25.66
N ALA A 27 -3.27 -8.38 25.19
CA ALA A 27 -3.27 -7.95 23.80
C ALA A 27 -2.89 -9.10 22.86
N ASP A 28 -1.83 -9.84 23.17
CA ASP A 28 -1.34 -10.97 22.36
C ASP A 28 -2.43 -12.03 22.19
N PHE A 29 -3.18 -12.32 23.25
CA PHE A 29 -4.31 -13.24 23.17
C PHE A 29 -5.37 -12.75 22.19
N PHE A 30 -5.84 -11.49 22.30
CA PHE A 30 -6.87 -10.96 21.41
C PHE A 30 -6.38 -10.75 19.97
N LEU A 31 -5.13 -10.37 19.79
CA LEU A 31 -4.53 -10.20 18.46
C LEU A 31 -4.40 -11.52 17.70
N SER A 32 -4.03 -12.59 18.41
CA SER A 32 -3.84 -13.92 17.81
C SER A 32 -5.13 -14.75 17.69
N ASN A 33 -6.17 -14.42 18.47
CA ASN A 33 -7.40 -15.20 18.47
C ASN A 33 -8.23 -14.95 17.22
N THR A 34 -8.66 -16.05 16.60
CA THR A 34 -9.50 -16.08 15.39
C THR A 34 -10.82 -16.83 15.62
N GLU A 35 -11.02 -17.42 16.80
CA GLU A 35 -12.17 -18.28 17.10
C GLU A 35 -13.17 -17.57 17.99
N LYS A 36 -14.46 -17.84 17.75
CA LYS A 36 -15.54 -17.44 18.67
C LYS A 36 -15.50 -18.28 19.93
N MET A 37 -15.56 -17.61 21.07
CA MET A 37 -15.59 -18.24 22.38
C MET A 37 -16.34 -17.37 23.39
N ASP A 38 -16.45 -17.81 24.64
CA ASP A 38 -16.95 -16.98 25.73
C ASP A 38 -15.89 -15.94 26.14
N PHE A 39 -16.06 -14.71 25.69
CA PHE A 39 -15.20 -13.57 26.03
C PHE A 39 -15.62 -12.86 27.33
N SER A 40 -16.45 -13.46 28.15
CA SER A 40 -16.80 -12.86 29.47
C SER A 40 -15.55 -12.56 30.30
N SER A 41 -15.58 -11.48 31.07
CA SER A 41 -14.43 -11.07 31.92
C SER A 41 -14.00 -12.19 32.85
N LYS A 42 -14.95 -12.97 33.36
CA LYS A 42 -14.70 -14.11 34.24
C LYS A 42 -13.97 -15.25 33.54
N ASN A 43 -14.34 -15.54 32.30
CA ASN A 43 -13.70 -16.61 31.52
C ASN A 43 -12.28 -16.21 31.07
N ILE A 44 -12.14 -15.01 30.52
CA ILE A 44 -10.83 -14.51 30.03
C ILE A 44 -9.86 -14.27 31.18
N SER A 45 -10.32 -13.73 32.32
CA SER A 45 -9.46 -13.56 33.51
C SER A 45 -8.89 -14.90 34.01
N LYS A 46 -9.71 -15.97 34.04
CA LYS A 46 -9.25 -17.32 34.38
C LYS A 46 -8.27 -17.87 33.34
N ARG A 47 -8.57 -17.73 32.06
CA ARG A 47 -7.77 -18.27 30.96
C ARG A 47 -6.38 -17.65 30.90
N LEU A 48 -6.27 -16.35 31.13
CA LEU A 48 -5.00 -15.60 31.06
C LEU A 48 -4.34 -15.44 32.43
N TYR A 49 -4.93 -15.96 33.48
CA TYR A 49 -4.44 -15.79 34.88
C TYR A 49 -4.26 -14.31 35.27
N VAL A 50 -5.21 -13.46 34.86
CA VAL A 50 -5.22 -12.03 35.16
C VAL A 50 -6.47 -11.65 35.96
N SER A 51 -6.46 -10.49 36.62
CA SER A 51 -7.66 -10.00 37.29
C SER A 51 -8.62 -9.31 36.31
N GLU A 52 -9.93 -9.33 36.62
CA GLU A 52 -10.92 -8.58 35.81
C GLU A 52 -10.63 -7.07 35.80
N ALA A 53 -10.03 -6.54 36.88
CA ALA A 53 -9.54 -5.17 36.94
C ALA A 53 -8.40 -4.91 35.92
N ALA A 54 -7.56 -5.89 35.63
CA ALA A 54 -6.51 -5.78 34.60
C ALA A 54 -7.14 -5.72 33.21
N LEU A 55 -8.18 -6.53 32.91
CA LEU A 55 -8.94 -6.47 31.67
C LEU A 55 -9.58 -5.10 31.47
N SER A 56 -10.14 -4.51 32.53
CA SER A 56 -10.75 -3.17 32.47
C SER A 56 -9.72 -2.08 32.19
N ARG A 57 -8.52 -2.14 32.83
CA ARG A 57 -7.42 -1.18 32.56
C ARG A 57 -6.89 -1.32 31.13
N PHE A 58 -6.67 -2.54 30.68
CA PHE A 58 -6.29 -2.83 29.30
C PHE A 58 -7.26 -2.20 28.31
N SER A 59 -8.58 -2.43 28.49
CA SER A 59 -9.60 -1.88 27.60
C SER A 59 -9.58 -0.36 27.53
N LYS A 60 -9.42 0.31 28.68
CA LYS A 60 -9.30 1.78 28.74
C LYS A 60 -8.06 2.28 27.99
N LYS A 61 -6.96 1.54 28.08
CA LYS A 61 -5.72 1.88 27.36
C LYS A 61 -5.87 1.74 25.85
N CYS A 62 -6.71 0.80 25.38
CA CYS A 62 -7.08 0.63 23.98
C CYS A 62 -8.15 1.63 23.48
N GLY A 63 -8.56 2.62 24.32
CA GLY A 63 -9.51 3.67 23.94
C GLY A 63 -10.98 3.36 24.22
N TYR A 64 -11.29 2.27 24.92
CA TYR A 64 -12.67 1.89 25.28
C TYR A 64 -13.01 2.32 26.72
N LYS A 65 -14.30 2.57 27.00
CA LYS A 65 -14.76 2.94 28.34
C LYS A 65 -14.56 1.82 29.37
N GLY A 66 -14.51 0.57 28.91
CA GLY A 66 -14.29 -0.61 29.73
C GLY A 66 -14.34 -1.90 28.95
N TYR A 67 -14.16 -3.03 29.68
CA TYR A 67 -14.04 -4.35 29.07
C TYR A 67 -15.27 -4.78 28.25
N ARG A 68 -16.49 -4.44 28.70
CA ARG A 68 -17.72 -4.76 27.96
C ARG A 68 -17.77 -4.10 26.59
N GLU A 69 -17.40 -2.83 26.51
CA GLU A 69 -17.40 -2.09 25.25
C GLU A 69 -16.34 -2.65 24.30
N LEU A 70 -15.13 -2.94 24.80
CA LEU A 70 -14.08 -3.59 24.02
C LEU A 70 -14.54 -4.92 23.45
N ILE A 71 -15.14 -5.79 24.27
CA ILE A 71 -15.60 -7.11 23.82
C ILE A 71 -16.74 -7.00 22.82
N PHE A 72 -17.69 -6.10 23.03
CA PHE A 72 -18.76 -5.86 22.06
C PHE A 72 -18.19 -5.47 20.67
N SER A 73 -17.23 -4.56 20.63
CA SER A 73 -16.54 -4.18 19.38
C SER A 73 -15.74 -5.35 18.80
N TYR A 74 -15.03 -6.09 19.65
CA TYR A 74 -14.23 -7.24 19.24
C TYR A 74 -15.07 -8.37 18.64
N GLU A 75 -16.19 -8.72 19.27
CA GLU A 75 -17.12 -9.74 18.78
C GLU A 75 -17.77 -9.31 17.46
N LYS A 76 -18.16 -8.05 17.34
CA LYS A 76 -18.68 -7.47 16.09
C LYS A 76 -17.63 -7.53 14.96
N ASP A 77 -16.39 -7.24 15.28
CA ASP A 77 -15.29 -7.35 14.33
C ASP A 77 -15.05 -8.80 13.91
N LEU A 78 -15.08 -9.75 14.87
CA LEU A 78 -15.00 -11.19 14.57
C LEU A 78 -16.19 -11.68 13.72
N GLU A 79 -17.37 -11.09 13.90
CA GLU A 79 -18.54 -11.43 13.06
C GLU A 79 -18.44 -10.90 11.64
N ASN A 80 -17.79 -9.75 11.47
CA ASN A 80 -17.50 -9.21 10.15
C ASN A 80 -16.33 -9.94 9.46
N ASP A 81 -15.40 -10.52 10.23
CA ASP A 81 -14.30 -11.36 9.73
C ASP A 81 -14.76 -12.79 9.36
N ILE A 82 -15.92 -13.25 9.89
CA ILE A 82 -16.54 -14.47 9.41
C ILE A 82 -17.28 -14.10 8.13
N PRO A 83 -16.92 -14.65 6.97
CA PRO A 83 -17.70 -14.45 5.77
C PRO A 83 -19.13 -14.87 6.10
N LYS A 84 -20.10 -13.95 5.98
CA LYS A 84 -21.51 -14.31 6.05
C LYS A 84 -21.70 -15.42 5.03
N GLU A 85 -22.10 -16.60 5.48
CA GLU A 85 -22.54 -17.70 4.63
C GLU A 85 -23.90 -17.34 4.00
N ASP A 86 -23.93 -16.25 3.24
CA ASP A 86 -25.01 -15.95 2.33
C ASP A 86 -24.53 -16.33 0.94
N MET A 87 -24.89 -17.55 0.52
CA MET A 87 -25.05 -18.04 -0.86
C MET A 87 -24.08 -17.45 -1.91
N GLU A 88 -22.76 -17.41 -1.64
CA GLU A 88 -21.80 -17.38 -2.74
C GLU A 88 -21.49 -18.84 -3.15
N PRO A 89 -21.44 -19.13 -4.46
CA PRO A 89 -21.05 -20.45 -4.94
C PRO A 89 -19.67 -20.80 -4.34
N ASP A 90 -19.49 -22.07 -4.03
CA ASP A 90 -18.31 -22.66 -3.38
C ASP A 90 -16.99 -22.09 -3.90
N ILE A 91 -16.59 -20.94 -3.32
CA ILE A 91 -15.32 -20.28 -3.64
C ILE A 91 -14.25 -21.14 -3.01
N SER A 92 -13.50 -21.86 -3.84
CA SER A 92 -12.43 -22.74 -3.41
C SER A 92 -11.48 -22.03 -2.43
N SER A 93 -10.87 -22.79 -1.54
CA SER A 93 -9.86 -22.26 -0.59
C SER A 93 -8.74 -21.47 -1.30
N PHE A 94 -8.46 -21.80 -2.55
CA PHE A 94 -7.54 -21.11 -3.44
C PHE A 94 -8.00 -19.68 -3.79
N THR A 95 -9.27 -19.52 -4.15
CA THR A 95 -9.85 -18.20 -4.48
C THR A 95 -9.89 -17.29 -3.24
N LYS A 96 -10.19 -17.86 -2.04
CA LYS A 96 -10.11 -17.12 -0.78
C LYS A 96 -8.69 -16.63 -0.48
N LYS A 97 -7.67 -17.46 -0.72
CA LYS A 97 -6.26 -17.05 -0.58
C LYS A 97 -5.89 -15.93 -1.55
N ILE A 98 -6.30 -16.04 -2.81
CA ILE A 98 -6.05 -14.98 -3.80
C ILE A 98 -6.71 -13.67 -3.36
N LYS A 99 -8.00 -13.69 -3.00
CA LYS A 99 -8.73 -12.50 -2.53
C LYS A 99 -8.04 -11.85 -1.32
N GLY A 100 -7.60 -12.66 -0.35
CA GLY A 100 -6.85 -12.18 0.82
C GLY A 100 -5.51 -11.55 0.44
N SER A 101 -4.74 -12.17 -0.47
CA SER A 101 -3.46 -11.63 -0.93
C SER A 101 -3.62 -10.30 -1.68
N TYR A 102 -4.62 -10.17 -2.54
CA TYR A 102 -4.89 -8.90 -3.22
C TYR A 102 -5.35 -7.80 -2.24
N ALA A 103 -6.18 -8.14 -1.27
CA ALA A 103 -6.62 -7.17 -0.26
C ALA A 103 -5.45 -6.65 0.58
N SER A 104 -4.53 -7.52 1.03
CA SER A 104 -3.34 -7.12 1.79
C SER A 104 -2.39 -6.25 0.96
N ILE A 105 -2.13 -6.61 -0.29
CA ILE A 105 -1.30 -5.81 -1.19
C ILE A 105 -1.89 -4.40 -1.36
N LEU A 106 -3.17 -4.29 -1.64
CA LEU A 106 -3.83 -2.99 -1.80
C LEU A 106 -3.74 -2.13 -0.53
N GLN A 107 -3.91 -2.73 0.66
CA GLN A 107 -3.80 -2.00 1.91
C GLN A 107 -2.38 -1.53 2.21
N GLU A 108 -1.37 -2.34 1.91
CA GLU A 108 0.04 -1.97 2.05
C GLU A 108 0.39 -0.81 1.12
N GLU A 109 -0.02 -0.86 -0.14
CA GLU A 109 0.25 0.17 -1.15
C GLU A 109 -0.42 1.51 -0.80
N PHE A 110 -1.67 1.51 -0.33
CA PHE A 110 -2.32 2.75 0.11
C PHE A 110 -1.61 3.45 1.27
N GLY A 111 -0.95 2.69 2.13
CA GLY A 111 -0.13 3.23 3.24
C GLY A 111 1.17 3.90 2.80
N LEU A 112 1.66 3.59 1.60
CA LEU A 112 2.91 4.13 1.05
C LEU A 112 2.69 5.42 0.23
N LEU A 113 1.44 5.71 -0.17
CA LEU A 113 1.14 6.87 -1.00
C LEU A 113 1.39 8.19 -0.25
N ASN A 114 2.28 9.01 -0.80
CA ASN A 114 2.56 10.35 -0.30
C ASN A 114 1.78 11.38 -1.14
N GLU A 115 0.69 11.92 -0.58
CA GLU A 115 -0.14 12.92 -1.28
C GLU A 115 0.65 14.13 -1.79
N LYS A 116 1.64 14.61 -1.03
CA LYS A 116 2.47 15.76 -1.45
C LYS A 116 3.28 15.42 -2.71
N GLN A 117 3.79 14.20 -2.77
CA GLN A 117 4.54 13.73 -3.93
C GLN A 117 3.64 13.55 -5.15
N ILE A 118 2.45 12.97 -4.96
CA ILE A 118 1.45 12.85 -6.04
C ILE A 118 1.08 14.23 -6.59
N ARG A 119 0.86 15.23 -5.74
CA ARG A 119 0.57 16.62 -6.18
C ARG A 119 1.68 17.18 -7.05
N LYS A 120 2.95 16.99 -6.68
CA LYS A 120 4.09 17.41 -7.51
C LYS A 120 4.12 16.72 -8.88
N VAL A 121 3.76 15.43 -8.92
CA VAL A 121 3.68 14.71 -10.20
C VAL A 121 2.53 15.25 -11.05
N VAL A 122 1.38 15.54 -10.45
CA VAL A 122 0.24 16.17 -11.15
C VAL A 122 0.64 17.53 -11.71
N GLU A 123 1.30 18.39 -10.93
CA GLU A 123 1.81 19.69 -11.40
C GLU A 123 2.79 19.52 -12.59
N LYS A 124 3.67 18.53 -12.56
CA LYS A 124 4.57 18.22 -13.68
C LYS A 124 3.81 17.75 -14.93
N LEU A 125 2.75 16.94 -14.74
CA LEU A 125 1.89 16.47 -15.84
C LEU A 125 1.13 17.63 -16.51
N GLU A 126 0.60 18.55 -15.72
CA GLU A 126 -0.17 19.71 -16.23
C GLU A 126 0.70 20.73 -16.95
N ASN A 127 1.95 20.89 -16.53
CA ASN A 127 2.87 21.89 -17.10
C ASN A 127 3.70 21.35 -18.27
N ALA A 128 3.74 20.06 -18.50
CA ALA A 128 4.54 19.47 -19.57
C ALA A 128 3.89 19.69 -20.94
N ARG A 129 4.67 20.18 -21.90
CA ARG A 129 4.25 20.27 -23.31
C ARG A 129 4.25 18.91 -23.99
N LYS A 130 5.15 18.02 -23.59
CA LYS A 130 5.29 16.66 -24.12
C LYS A 130 5.53 15.67 -23.00
N ILE A 131 4.85 14.53 -23.04
CA ILE A 131 4.96 13.50 -22.02
C ILE A 131 5.32 12.18 -22.69
N TYR A 132 6.43 11.58 -22.25
CA TYR A 132 6.82 10.23 -22.61
C TYR A 132 6.64 9.28 -21.41
N ILE A 133 6.20 8.06 -21.68
CA ILE A 133 6.19 7.00 -20.68
C ILE A 133 7.13 5.89 -21.18
N PHE A 134 8.22 5.65 -20.47
CA PHE A 134 9.21 4.64 -20.79
C PHE A 134 8.98 3.37 -19.96
N GLY A 135 8.92 2.21 -20.63
CA GLY A 135 8.80 0.92 -19.98
C GLY A 135 9.02 -0.23 -20.95
N ILE A 136 9.68 -1.30 -20.51
CA ILE A 136 10.00 -2.48 -21.31
C ILE A 136 9.39 -3.73 -20.70
N GLY A 137 8.82 -4.62 -21.52
CA GLY A 137 8.14 -5.83 -21.06
C GLY A 137 6.79 -5.52 -20.37
N SER A 138 6.55 -6.06 -19.18
CA SER A 138 5.32 -5.80 -18.41
C SER A 138 5.14 -4.31 -18.06
N PRO A 139 6.16 -3.55 -17.63
CA PRO A 139 6.09 -2.11 -17.52
C PRO A 139 5.69 -1.38 -18.80
N GLY A 140 6.09 -1.91 -19.96
CA GLY A 140 5.69 -1.35 -21.24
C GLY A 140 4.18 -1.49 -21.53
N LEU A 141 3.53 -2.56 -21.06
CA LEU A 141 2.08 -2.72 -21.13
C LEU A 141 1.38 -1.69 -20.24
N ILE A 142 1.91 -1.45 -19.04
CA ILE A 142 1.42 -0.42 -18.13
C ILE A 142 1.55 0.97 -18.78
N ALA A 143 2.69 1.26 -19.40
CA ALA A 143 2.90 2.52 -20.11
C ALA A 143 1.83 2.77 -21.19
N LYS A 144 1.49 1.75 -21.99
CA LYS A 144 0.42 1.81 -23.00
C LYS A 144 -0.96 2.03 -22.37
N GLU A 145 -1.24 1.39 -21.22
CA GLU A 145 -2.50 1.59 -20.52
C GLU A 145 -2.60 3.02 -19.97
N PHE A 146 -1.53 3.56 -19.38
CA PHE A 146 -1.47 4.97 -18.98
C PHE A 146 -1.78 5.90 -20.16
N GLN A 147 -1.09 5.72 -21.29
CA GLN A 147 -1.35 6.50 -22.50
C GLN A 147 -2.84 6.50 -22.87
N GLN A 148 -3.49 5.34 -22.90
CA GLN A 148 -4.91 5.24 -23.27
C GLN A 148 -5.81 5.95 -22.26
N ARG A 149 -5.53 5.83 -20.95
CA ARG A 149 -6.34 6.45 -19.90
C ARG A 149 -6.21 7.97 -19.93
N PHE A 150 -4.99 8.48 -20.04
CA PHE A 150 -4.72 9.91 -20.00
C PHE A 150 -5.18 10.65 -21.26
N ILE A 151 -5.08 10.03 -22.44
CA ILE A 151 -5.66 10.61 -23.67
C ILE A 151 -7.18 10.82 -23.52
N ARG A 152 -7.89 9.92 -22.83
CA ARG A 152 -9.35 10.07 -22.61
C ARG A 152 -9.73 11.30 -21.79
N ILE A 153 -8.85 11.77 -20.93
CA ILE A 153 -9.05 12.96 -20.12
C ILE A 153 -8.39 14.21 -20.73
N GLY A 154 -7.94 14.12 -21.97
CA GLY A 154 -7.36 15.24 -22.70
C GLY A 154 -5.88 15.50 -22.46
N LEU A 155 -5.17 14.59 -21.81
CA LEU A 155 -3.73 14.71 -21.55
C LEU A 155 -2.96 13.75 -22.48
N PRO A 156 -2.46 14.24 -23.65
CA PRO A 156 -1.76 13.39 -24.60
C PRO A 156 -0.38 13.01 -24.08
N MET A 157 -0.07 11.71 -24.16
CA MET A 157 1.24 11.18 -23.82
C MET A 157 1.61 10.01 -24.74
N GLU A 158 2.88 9.73 -24.86
CA GLU A 158 3.41 8.71 -25.76
C GLU A 158 4.12 7.59 -24.97
N ALA A 159 3.59 6.36 -25.07
CA ALA A 159 4.21 5.19 -24.49
C ALA A 159 5.30 4.65 -25.42
N VAL A 160 6.54 4.63 -24.93
CA VAL A 160 7.71 4.14 -25.68
C VAL A 160 8.21 2.85 -25.03
N THR A 161 8.04 1.73 -25.73
CA THR A 161 8.31 0.39 -25.20
C THR A 161 9.46 -0.33 -25.92
N ASP A 162 9.99 0.27 -26.98
CA ASP A 162 11.18 -0.19 -27.68
C ASP A 162 12.42 0.55 -27.17
N ALA A 163 13.48 -0.19 -26.88
CA ALA A 163 14.69 0.36 -26.28
C ALA A 163 15.43 1.37 -27.17
N GLN A 164 15.46 1.15 -28.49
CA GLN A 164 16.14 2.05 -29.42
C GLN A 164 15.34 3.34 -29.61
N LEU A 165 14.02 3.19 -29.81
CA LEU A 165 13.11 4.34 -29.91
C LEU A 165 13.13 5.17 -28.62
N MET A 166 13.21 4.52 -27.45
CA MET A 166 13.28 5.18 -26.16
C MET A 166 14.51 6.09 -26.06
N GLN A 167 15.69 5.62 -26.49
CA GLN A 167 16.89 6.44 -26.51
C GLN A 167 16.78 7.60 -27.50
N MET A 168 16.17 7.36 -28.66
CA MET A 168 15.94 8.42 -29.66
C MET A 168 14.99 9.50 -29.10
N CYS A 169 13.89 9.08 -28.48
CA CYS A 169 12.94 10.00 -27.86
C CYS A 169 13.60 10.78 -26.71
N ALA A 170 14.40 10.11 -25.86
CA ALA A 170 15.14 10.74 -24.78
C ALA A 170 16.13 11.80 -25.28
N ALA A 171 16.78 11.58 -26.43
CA ALA A 171 17.70 12.56 -27.02
C ALA A 171 17.00 13.82 -27.57
N LEU A 172 15.69 13.73 -27.84
CA LEU A 172 14.83 14.81 -28.35
C LEU A 172 14.04 15.54 -27.26
N THR A 173 14.27 15.21 -25.99
CA THR A 173 13.62 15.89 -24.85
C THR A 173 14.24 17.27 -24.60
N ASP A 174 13.49 18.12 -23.92
CA ASP A 174 13.84 19.47 -23.50
C ASP A 174 13.26 19.78 -22.10
N GLU A 175 13.36 21.02 -21.64
CA GLU A 175 12.89 21.46 -20.33
C GLU A 175 11.35 21.43 -20.20
N GLU A 176 10.62 21.42 -21.31
CA GLU A 176 9.15 21.31 -21.34
C GLU A 176 8.66 19.85 -21.45
N THR A 177 9.58 18.90 -21.40
CA THR A 177 9.28 17.46 -21.52
C THR A 177 9.23 16.80 -20.14
N LEU A 178 8.19 15.99 -19.90
CA LEU A 178 8.12 15.07 -18.77
C LEU A 178 8.36 13.64 -19.25
N VAL A 179 9.27 12.94 -18.60
CA VAL A 179 9.49 11.51 -18.79
C VAL A 179 9.01 10.76 -17.55
N ILE A 180 8.07 9.84 -17.74
CA ILE A 180 7.66 8.89 -16.70
C ILE A 180 8.33 7.55 -17.02
N ALA A 181 9.25 7.11 -16.19
CA ALA A 181 9.95 5.84 -16.35
C ALA A 181 9.34 4.77 -15.43
N ILE A 182 9.03 3.59 -15.96
CA ILE A 182 8.47 2.48 -15.19
C ILE A 182 9.43 1.29 -15.27
N SER A 183 9.98 0.87 -14.13
CA SER A 183 10.81 -0.33 -14.04
C SER A 183 10.66 -0.99 -12.67
N LEU A 184 10.06 -2.18 -12.60
CA LEU A 184 9.85 -2.88 -11.33
C LEU A 184 11.14 -3.11 -10.53
N SER A 185 12.22 -3.49 -11.22
CA SER A 185 13.51 -3.75 -10.57
C SER A 185 14.34 -2.50 -10.30
N GLY A 186 14.03 -1.36 -10.95
CA GLY A 186 14.89 -0.18 -10.98
C GLY A 186 16.24 -0.39 -11.69
N LYS A 187 16.47 -1.56 -12.30
CA LYS A 187 17.78 -1.97 -12.88
C LYS A 187 17.75 -2.19 -14.39
N THR A 188 16.65 -1.88 -15.06
CA THR A 188 16.56 -2.02 -16.54
C THR A 188 17.48 -1.00 -17.22
N LYS A 189 18.59 -1.48 -17.75
CA LYS A 189 19.67 -0.63 -18.30
C LYS A 189 19.18 0.32 -19.39
N GLU A 190 18.33 -0.15 -20.27
CA GLU A 190 17.78 0.61 -21.39
C GLU A 190 16.92 1.78 -20.89
N VAL A 191 16.08 1.54 -19.87
CA VAL A 191 15.27 2.58 -19.22
C VAL A 191 16.18 3.58 -18.51
N ASN A 192 17.10 3.11 -17.67
CA ASN A 192 18.00 3.97 -16.90
C ASN A 192 18.88 4.84 -17.81
N ASN A 193 19.41 4.28 -18.90
CA ASN A 193 20.22 5.05 -19.86
C ASN A 193 19.38 6.14 -20.55
N SER A 194 18.15 5.82 -20.96
CA SER A 194 17.26 6.79 -21.61
C SER A 194 16.84 7.90 -20.64
N VAL A 195 16.56 7.55 -19.39
CA VAL A 195 16.26 8.53 -18.32
C VAL A 195 17.44 9.48 -18.11
N ARG A 196 18.66 8.97 -18.02
CA ARG A 196 19.86 9.82 -17.89
C ARG A 196 20.07 10.76 -19.10
N ILE A 197 19.78 10.28 -20.30
CA ILE A 197 19.83 11.12 -21.50
C ILE A 197 18.80 12.25 -21.40
N ALA A 198 17.54 11.92 -21.08
CA ALA A 198 16.46 12.89 -20.94
C ALA A 198 16.78 13.93 -19.84
N LYS A 199 17.29 13.47 -18.69
CA LYS A 199 17.69 14.36 -17.59
C LYS A 199 18.79 15.33 -17.98
N LYS A 200 19.80 14.87 -18.73
CA LYS A 200 20.85 15.73 -19.26
C LYS A 200 20.37 16.76 -20.28
N LYS A 201 19.21 16.50 -20.90
CA LYS A 201 18.55 17.42 -21.83
C LYS A 201 17.61 18.42 -21.14
N GLY A 202 17.48 18.36 -19.82
CA GLY A 202 16.65 19.26 -19.03
C GLY A 202 15.24 18.73 -18.74
N ALA A 203 14.87 17.54 -19.23
CA ALA A 203 13.55 16.98 -18.99
C ALA A 203 13.30 16.73 -17.50
N SER A 204 12.05 16.96 -17.08
CA SER A 204 11.56 16.48 -15.79
C SER A 204 11.39 14.95 -15.84
N VAL A 205 11.76 14.27 -14.75
CA VAL A 205 11.69 12.81 -14.67
C VAL A 205 10.94 12.36 -13.42
N VAL A 206 9.93 11.54 -13.62
CA VAL A 206 9.25 10.74 -12.58
C VAL A 206 9.62 9.29 -12.79
N TYR A 207 10.11 8.63 -11.75
CA TYR A 207 10.49 7.22 -11.82
C TYR A 207 9.59 6.38 -10.91
N ILE A 208 8.97 5.33 -11.46
CA ILE A 208 8.09 4.39 -10.74
C ILE A 208 8.80 3.05 -10.63
N THR A 209 9.07 2.60 -9.39
CA THR A 209 9.80 1.35 -9.13
C THR A 209 9.45 0.77 -7.76
N ILE A 210 9.53 -0.56 -7.62
CA ILE A 210 9.44 -1.23 -6.32
C ILE A 210 10.77 -1.13 -5.55
N ASN A 211 11.91 -1.06 -6.28
CA ASN A 211 13.24 -1.06 -5.69
C ASN A 211 13.90 0.31 -5.83
N GLU A 212 13.90 1.06 -4.75
CA GLU A 212 14.68 2.27 -4.64
C GLU A 212 16.18 1.94 -4.61
N SER A 213 16.94 2.62 -5.44
CA SER A 213 18.40 2.54 -5.46
C SER A 213 18.99 3.94 -5.59
N ALA A 214 20.24 4.12 -5.15
CA ALA A 214 20.96 5.39 -5.35
C ALA A 214 20.96 5.81 -6.82
N GLU A 215 21.10 4.84 -7.73
CA GLU A 215 21.11 5.08 -9.18
C GLU A 215 19.76 5.62 -9.70
N THR A 216 18.63 5.10 -9.22
CA THR A 216 17.30 5.58 -9.61
C THR A 216 16.97 6.93 -8.98
N ALA A 217 17.36 7.13 -7.72
CA ALA A 217 17.15 8.38 -7.01
C ALA A 217 17.93 9.57 -7.61
N GLU A 218 19.16 9.32 -8.10
CA GLU A 218 20.00 10.36 -8.71
C GLU A 218 19.52 10.81 -10.10
N CYS A 219 18.76 9.97 -10.81
CA CYS A 219 18.36 10.26 -12.19
C CYS A 219 16.92 10.76 -12.34
N CYS A 220 16.16 10.95 -11.26
CA CYS A 220 14.79 11.44 -11.31
C CYS A 220 14.54 12.63 -10.37
N ASP A 221 13.46 13.37 -10.61
CA ASP A 221 13.00 14.46 -9.74
C ASP A 221 12.04 13.95 -8.68
N GLU A 222 11.22 12.96 -9.02
CA GLU A 222 10.29 12.27 -8.11
C GLU A 222 10.43 10.75 -8.32
N LEU A 223 10.57 10.02 -7.21
CA LEU A 223 10.63 8.56 -7.16
C LEU A 223 9.38 8.03 -6.45
N ILE A 224 8.60 7.17 -7.12
CA ILE A 224 7.35 6.58 -6.62
C ILE A 224 7.51 5.06 -6.55
#